data_a7afcb61f6a387373828cbe60d9efc87
#
_entry.id   a7afcb61f6a387373828cbe60d9efc87
#
_cell.length_a   1.000
_cell.length_b   1.000
_cell.length_c   1.000
_cell.angle_alpha   90.00
_cell.angle_beta   90.00
_cell.angle_gamma   90.00
#
_symmetry.space_group_name_H-M   'P 1'
#
loop_
_entity.id
_entity.type
_entity.pdbx_description
1 polymer ?
#
loop_
_entity_poly.entity_id
_entity_poly.type
_entity_poly.pdbx_seq_one_letter_code
_entity_poly.pdbx_strand_id
1 'polypeptide(L)'
;MEQEQHAIIIGSGPAGYTAAIYLGRAGYRPLVIAGALTPGGQLINTTEVENFPGFPDGVLGPDLMDAMKRQAERFGATFLQDDVATVQDHGSYKTITTNQGETFHAQAVIIATGSQYRKLG
;
A
#
# COMPACT_ATOMS: atom_id res chain seq x y z
N MET A 1 -10.53 -15.86 11.45
CA MET A 1 -11.22 -16.28 10.21
C MET A 1 -10.42 -15.77 8.99
N GLU A 2 -10.20 -16.63 8.06
CA GLU A 2 -9.47 -16.26 6.83
C GLU A 2 -10.36 -15.44 5.92
N GLN A 3 -9.77 -14.43 5.29
CA GLN A 3 -10.48 -13.50 4.41
C GLN A 3 -9.93 -13.62 3.00
N GLU A 4 -10.81 -13.67 2.02
CA GLU A 4 -10.42 -13.79 0.63
C GLU A 4 -10.37 -12.43 -0.05
N GLN A 5 -9.33 -12.22 -0.85
CA GLN A 5 -9.10 -11.01 -1.62
C GLN A 5 -8.63 -11.39 -3.02
N HIS A 6 -8.97 -10.60 -4.02
CA HIS A 6 -8.38 -10.79 -5.36
C HIS A 6 -6.94 -10.34 -5.38
N ALA A 7 -6.66 -9.18 -4.81
CA ALA A 7 -5.32 -8.62 -4.79
C ALA A 7 -5.07 -7.93 -3.48
N ILE A 8 -3.87 -8.11 -2.95
CA ILE A 8 -3.39 -7.42 -1.76
C ILE A 8 -2.14 -6.66 -2.14
N ILE A 9 -2.08 -5.40 -1.73
CA ILE A 9 -0.93 -4.54 -1.93
C ILE A 9 -0.27 -4.33 -0.57
N ILE A 10 1.00 -4.67 -0.46
CA ILE A 10 1.77 -4.49 0.76
C ILE A 10 2.62 -3.24 0.60
N GLY A 11 2.29 -2.22 1.37
CA GLY A 11 2.97 -0.93 1.32
C GLY A 11 2.02 0.18 0.90
N SER A 12 2.26 1.38 1.43
CA SER A 12 1.39 2.53 1.25
C SER A 12 2.11 3.78 0.77
N GLY A 13 3.27 3.63 0.14
CA GLY A 13 3.92 4.73 -0.55
C GLY A 13 3.26 4.99 -1.91
N PRO A 14 3.84 5.89 -2.73
CA PRO A 14 3.25 6.23 -4.03
C PRO A 14 3.04 5.02 -4.94
N ALA A 15 3.95 4.07 -4.93
CA ALA A 15 3.83 2.86 -5.76
C ALA A 15 2.62 2.02 -5.33
N GLY A 16 2.42 1.83 -4.03
CA GLY A 16 1.29 1.07 -3.51
C GLY A 16 -0.04 1.73 -3.81
N TYR A 17 -0.14 3.03 -3.60
CA TYR A 17 -1.37 3.76 -3.91
C TYR A 17 -1.66 3.78 -5.41
N THR A 18 -0.63 3.92 -6.25
CA THR A 18 -0.80 3.88 -7.70
C THR A 18 -1.36 2.53 -8.14
N ALA A 19 -0.79 1.43 -7.62
CA ALA A 19 -1.31 0.10 -7.91
C ALA A 19 -2.76 -0.04 -7.46
N ALA A 20 -3.10 0.50 -6.29
CA ALA A 20 -4.46 0.45 -5.76
C ALA A 20 -5.45 1.19 -6.66
N ILE A 21 -5.05 2.35 -7.17
CA ILE A 21 -5.88 3.14 -8.08
C ILE A 21 -6.18 2.35 -9.36
N TYR A 22 -5.15 1.80 -9.99
CA TYR A 22 -5.33 1.07 -11.24
C TYR A 22 -6.14 -0.21 -11.05
N LEU A 23 -5.88 -0.96 -9.98
CA LEU A 23 -6.65 -2.17 -9.69
C LEU A 23 -8.10 -1.83 -9.34
N GLY A 24 -8.31 -0.76 -8.60
CA GLY A 24 -9.66 -0.31 -8.26
C GLY A 24 -10.45 0.06 -9.51
N ARG A 25 -9.83 0.80 -10.43
CA ARG A 25 -10.47 1.17 -11.70
C ARG A 25 -10.80 -0.05 -12.55
N ALA A 26 -10.01 -1.10 -12.44
CA ALA A 26 -10.27 -2.35 -13.15
C ALA A 26 -11.33 -3.22 -12.45
N GLY A 27 -11.85 -2.80 -11.31
CA GLY A 27 -12.93 -3.50 -10.61
C GLY A 27 -12.49 -4.51 -9.57
N TYR A 28 -11.22 -4.53 -9.19
CA TYR A 28 -10.67 -5.58 -8.31
C TYR A 28 -10.70 -5.26 -6.82
N ARG A 29 -11.15 -4.14 -6.38
CA ARG A 29 -11.27 -3.78 -4.97
C ARG A 29 -10.09 -4.26 -4.12
N PRO A 30 -8.87 -3.76 -4.36
CA PRO A 30 -7.70 -4.26 -3.65
C PRO A 30 -7.71 -3.90 -2.18
N LEU A 31 -7.07 -4.75 -1.36
CA LEU A 31 -6.76 -4.42 0.02
C LEU A 31 -5.32 -3.91 0.08
N VAL A 32 -5.12 -2.73 0.64
CA VAL A 32 -3.79 -2.17 0.87
C VAL A 32 -3.45 -2.34 2.35
N ILE A 33 -2.37 -3.05 2.63
CA ILE A 33 -1.87 -3.18 4.00
C ILE A 33 -0.75 -2.16 4.16
N ALA A 34 -1.05 -1.09 4.89
CA ALA A 34 -0.13 -0.01 5.15
C ALA A 34 0.57 -0.24 6.47
N GLY A 35 1.87 -0.03 6.51
CA GLY A 35 2.63 -0.20 7.75
C GLY A 35 2.05 0.62 8.89
N ALA A 36 2.01 0.02 10.09
CA ALA A 36 1.35 0.62 11.23
C ALA A 36 2.03 1.91 11.70
N LEU A 37 3.35 1.99 11.55
CA LEU A 37 4.13 3.11 12.07
C LEU A 37 4.31 4.24 11.06
N THR A 38 4.38 3.93 9.78
CA THR A 38 4.67 4.92 8.73
C THR A 38 3.78 4.76 7.51
N PRO A 39 2.46 4.95 7.65
CA PRO A 39 1.59 4.92 6.47
C PRO A 39 1.95 6.07 5.52
N GLY A 40 1.90 5.80 4.22
CA GLY A 40 2.29 6.79 3.22
C GLY A 40 3.75 6.71 2.80
N GLY A 41 4.55 5.85 3.46
CA GLY A 41 5.95 5.64 3.12
C GLY A 41 6.82 6.83 3.42
N GLN A 42 7.90 6.99 2.65
CA GLN A 42 8.89 8.05 2.90
C GLN A 42 8.38 9.45 2.65
N LEU A 43 7.37 9.61 1.79
CA LEU A 43 6.85 10.94 1.46
C LEU A 43 6.14 11.60 2.64
N ILE A 44 5.68 10.82 3.61
CA ILE A 44 5.04 11.39 4.80
C ILE A 44 6.01 12.24 5.64
N ASN A 45 7.31 11.98 5.51
CA ASN A 45 8.35 12.67 6.26
C ASN A 45 8.96 13.86 5.52
N THR A 46 8.51 14.13 4.29
CA THR A 46 9.03 15.25 3.51
C THR A 46 8.09 16.45 3.63
N THR A 47 8.66 17.66 3.62
CA THR A 47 7.85 18.87 3.66
C THR A 47 7.30 19.23 2.28
N GLU A 48 8.13 19.12 1.25
CA GLU A 48 7.70 19.47 -0.12
C GLU A 48 8.23 18.47 -1.12
N VAL A 49 7.35 18.03 -2.02
CA VAL A 49 7.69 17.12 -3.11
C VAL A 49 7.62 17.90 -4.41
N GLU A 50 8.77 18.03 -5.07
CA GLU A 50 8.90 18.87 -6.28
C GLU A 50 8.88 18.04 -7.57
N ASN A 51 9.11 16.75 -7.45
CA ASN A 51 9.35 15.88 -8.61
C ASN A 51 8.24 14.85 -8.85
N PHE A 52 7.08 15.02 -8.24
CA PHE A 52 5.94 14.17 -8.54
C PHE A 52 5.16 14.78 -9.71
N PRO A 53 4.92 14.03 -10.78
CA PRO A 53 4.24 14.56 -11.96
C PRO A 53 2.83 15.08 -11.64
N GLY A 54 2.46 16.19 -12.26
CA GLY A 54 1.14 16.78 -12.09
C GLY A 54 1.10 17.93 -11.09
N PHE A 55 2.22 18.22 -10.42
CA PHE A 55 2.32 19.31 -9.43
C PHE A 55 3.47 20.22 -9.80
N PRO A 56 3.26 21.15 -10.78
CA PRO A 56 4.36 21.99 -11.28
C PRO A 56 4.97 22.91 -10.22
N ASP A 57 4.20 23.28 -9.22
CA ASP A 57 4.66 24.15 -8.14
C ASP A 57 4.98 23.38 -6.84
N GLY A 58 5.04 22.04 -6.94
CA GLY A 58 5.28 21.20 -5.78
C GLY A 58 4.02 20.88 -5.00
N VAL A 59 4.14 19.97 -4.05
CA VAL A 59 3.04 19.56 -3.17
C VAL A 59 3.65 19.06 -1.85
N LEU A 60 2.97 19.29 -0.74
CA LEU A 60 3.42 18.74 0.53
C LEU A 60 3.24 17.22 0.53
N GLY A 61 4.27 16.50 1.04
CA GLY A 61 4.24 15.05 1.07
C GLY A 61 2.99 14.46 1.73
N PRO A 62 2.62 14.89 2.94
CA PRO A 62 1.40 14.40 3.59
C PRO A 62 0.14 14.68 2.78
N ASP A 63 0.05 15.84 2.14
CA ASP A 63 -1.11 16.19 1.30
C ASP A 63 -1.19 15.29 0.08
N LEU A 64 -0.04 14.99 -0.54
CA LEU A 64 -0.01 14.09 -1.70
C LEU A 64 -0.45 12.69 -1.30
N MET A 65 0.03 12.18 -0.17
CA MET A 65 -0.34 10.84 0.29
C MET A 65 -1.83 10.75 0.63
N ASP A 66 -2.37 11.78 1.27
CA ASP A 66 -3.81 11.83 1.57
C ASP A 66 -4.64 11.85 0.28
N ALA A 67 -4.23 12.65 -0.69
CA ALA A 67 -4.92 12.73 -1.98
C ALA A 67 -4.90 11.38 -2.71
N MET A 68 -3.76 10.70 -2.72
CA MET A 68 -3.64 9.39 -3.37
C MET A 68 -4.49 8.34 -2.68
N LYS A 69 -4.52 8.35 -1.34
CA LYS A 69 -5.36 7.44 -0.58
C LYS A 69 -6.84 7.63 -0.90
N ARG A 70 -7.30 8.88 -0.88
CA ARG A 70 -8.70 9.20 -1.20
C ARG A 70 -9.05 8.81 -2.62
N GLN A 71 -8.12 8.98 -3.55
CA GLN A 71 -8.33 8.59 -4.94
C GLN A 71 -8.47 7.07 -5.06
N ALA A 72 -7.64 6.30 -4.35
CA ALA A 72 -7.74 4.84 -4.35
C ALA A 72 -9.05 4.38 -3.72
N GLU A 73 -9.46 5.00 -2.61
CA GLU A 73 -10.72 4.68 -1.96
C GLU A 73 -11.93 4.95 -2.86
N ARG A 74 -11.85 6.01 -3.65
CA ARG A 74 -12.92 6.32 -4.62
C ARG A 74 -13.18 5.16 -5.58
N PHE A 75 -12.15 4.41 -5.93
CA PHE A 75 -12.26 3.29 -6.86
C PHE A 75 -12.41 1.93 -6.16
N GLY A 76 -12.66 1.93 -4.87
CA GLY A 76 -13.02 0.73 -4.14
C GLY A 76 -11.89 0.05 -3.37
N ALA A 77 -10.71 0.66 -3.28
CA ALA A 77 -9.63 0.13 -2.45
C ALA A 77 -9.99 0.26 -0.97
N THR A 78 -9.60 -0.73 -0.18
CA THR A 78 -9.72 -0.70 1.27
C THR A 78 -8.32 -0.73 1.89
N PHE A 79 -8.23 -0.27 3.13
CA PHE A 79 -6.93 -0.09 3.79
C PHE A 79 -6.94 -0.72 5.16
N LEU A 80 -5.86 -1.43 5.48
CA LEU A 80 -5.62 -1.98 6.81
C LEU A 80 -4.29 -1.43 7.31
N GLN A 81 -4.30 -0.80 8.47
CA GLN A 81 -3.07 -0.30 9.10
C GLN A 81 -2.48 -1.37 9.99
N ASP A 82 -1.54 -2.11 9.43
CA ASP A 82 -0.91 -3.25 10.08
C ASP A 82 0.39 -3.57 9.35
N ASP A 83 1.21 -4.39 9.96
CA ASP A 83 2.43 -4.90 9.34
C ASP A 83 2.25 -6.35 8.96
N VAL A 84 2.79 -6.71 7.80
CA VAL A 84 2.76 -8.09 7.33
C VAL A 84 3.86 -8.88 8.03
N ALA A 85 3.46 -9.96 8.69
CA ALA A 85 4.40 -10.86 9.35
C ALA A 85 4.95 -11.91 8.38
N THR A 86 4.09 -12.55 7.60
CA THR A 86 4.50 -13.59 6.67
C THR A 86 3.68 -13.54 5.39
N VAL A 87 4.31 -13.95 4.29
CA VAL A 87 3.65 -14.20 3.02
C VAL A 87 4.03 -15.61 2.60
N GLN A 88 3.04 -16.46 2.34
CA GLN A 88 3.26 -17.83 1.88
C GLN A 88 2.66 -17.99 0.49
N ASP A 89 3.47 -18.47 -0.43
CA ASP A 89 3.04 -18.72 -1.82
C ASP A 89 2.63 -20.18 -1.97
N HIS A 90 1.37 -20.43 -2.31
CA HIS A 90 0.83 -21.76 -2.53
C HIS A 90 0.62 -22.07 -4.01
N GLY A 91 1.15 -21.22 -4.89
CA GLY A 91 0.98 -21.37 -6.33
C GLY A 91 -0.23 -20.60 -6.83
N SER A 92 -1.42 -21.19 -6.75
CA SER A 92 -2.65 -20.56 -7.22
C SER A 92 -3.15 -19.43 -6.31
N TYR A 93 -2.71 -19.38 -5.07
CA TYR A 93 -3.06 -18.32 -4.13
C TYR A 93 -1.92 -18.10 -3.15
N LYS A 94 -2.00 -16.98 -2.44
CA LYS A 94 -1.02 -16.59 -1.42
C LYS A 94 -1.74 -16.37 -0.10
N THR A 95 -1.07 -16.68 1.00
CA THR A 95 -1.58 -16.42 2.35
C THR A 95 -0.73 -15.33 2.99
N ILE A 96 -1.39 -14.27 3.45
CA ILE A 96 -0.75 -13.16 4.13
C ILE A 96 -1.22 -13.14 5.58
N THR A 97 -0.28 -13.17 6.52
CA THR A 97 -0.56 -13.07 7.95
C THR A 97 0.02 -11.78 8.48
N THR A 98 -0.77 -11.04 9.25
CA THR A 98 -0.36 -9.76 9.81
C THR A 98 0.10 -9.92 11.26
N ASN A 99 0.79 -8.89 11.77
CA ASN A 99 1.25 -8.88 13.15
C ASN A 99 0.10 -8.90 14.16
N GLN A 100 -1.06 -8.39 13.77
CA GLN A 100 -2.24 -8.41 14.65
C GLN A 100 -3.01 -9.74 14.56
N GLY A 101 -2.51 -10.70 13.79
CA GLY A 101 -3.07 -12.03 13.71
C GLY A 101 -4.15 -12.23 12.66
N GLU A 102 -4.35 -11.27 11.77
CA GLU A 102 -5.29 -11.45 10.65
C GLU A 102 -4.65 -12.26 9.54
N THR A 103 -5.45 -13.09 8.89
CA THR A 103 -5.00 -13.93 7.78
C THR A 103 -5.87 -13.67 6.56
N PHE A 104 -5.21 -13.43 5.43
CA PHE A 104 -5.88 -13.18 4.16
C PHE A 104 -5.37 -14.17 3.11
N HIS A 105 -6.28 -14.58 2.22
CA HIS A 105 -5.90 -15.33 1.01
C HIS A 105 -6.08 -14.41 -0.19
N ALA A 106 -5.10 -14.38 -1.07
CA ALA A 106 -5.15 -13.54 -2.26
C ALA A 106 -4.67 -14.30 -3.49
N GLN A 107 -5.24 -13.99 -4.64
CA GLN A 107 -4.76 -14.53 -5.91
C GLN A 107 -3.46 -13.87 -6.33
N ALA A 108 -3.31 -12.57 -6.03
CA ALA A 108 -2.12 -11.81 -6.38
C ALA A 108 -1.70 -10.91 -5.22
N VAL A 109 -0.39 -10.75 -5.06
CA VAL A 109 0.19 -9.87 -4.05
C VAL A 109 1.18 -8.95 -4.75
N ILE A 110 1.04 -7.66 -4.52
CA ILE A 110 1.97 -6.65 -5.02
C ILE A 110 2.77 -6.13 -3.83
N ILE A 111 4.08 -6.26 -3.90
CA ILE A 111 4.97 -5.79 -2.84
C ILE A 111 5.50 -4.41 -3.23
N ALA A 112 5.11 -3.41 -2.48
CA ALA A 112 5.48 -2.02 -2.72
C ALA A 112 5.89 -1.36 -1.40
N THR A 113 6.77 -2.03 -0.68
CA THR A 113 7.16 -1.63 0.68
C THR A 113 8.11 -0.45 0.72
N GLY A 114 8.68 -0.06 -0.42
CA GLY A 114 9.61 1.05 -0.48
C GLY A 114 10.99 0.67 0.03
N SER A 115 11.79 1.68 0.33
CA SER A 115 13.16 1.51 0.79
C SER A 115 13.33 2.10 2.18
N GLN A 116 14.25 1.53 2.94
CA GLN A 116 14.66 2.04 4.22
C GLN A 116 16.18 2.20 4.24
N TYR A 117 16.65 3.17 5.02
CA TYR A 117 18.08 3.29 5.24
C TYR A 117 18.60 2.05 5.92
N ARG A 118 19.62 1.48 5.33
CA ARG A 118 20.34 0.37 5.94
C ARG A 118 21.42 0.95 6.85
N LYS A 119 21.25 0.78 8.15
CA LYS A 119 22.30 1.17 9.08
C LYS A 119 23.39 0.13 9.05
N LEU A 120 24.56 0.54 8.61
CA LEU A 120 25.77 -0.27 8.73
C LEU A 120 26.33 0.00 10.12
N GLY A 121 26.20 -0.94 10.99
CA GLY A 121 26.72 -0.71 12.33
C GLY A 121 27.10 -1.95 13.02
#